data_22108854f48f39b35ae541d4e1ea5361
#
_entry.id   22108854f48f39b35ae541d4e1ea5361
#
_cell.length_a   1.000
_cell.length_b   1.000
_cell.length_c   1.000
_cell.angle_alpha   90.00
_cell.angle_beta   90.00
_cell.angle_gamma   90.00
#
_symmetry.space_group_name_H-M   'P 1'
#
loop_
_entity.id
_entity.type
_entity.pdbx_description
1 polymer ?
#
loop_
_entity_poly.entity_id
_entity_poly.type
_entity_poly.pdbx_seq_one_letter_code
_entity_poly.pdbx_strand_id
1 'polypeptide(L)'
;MILSDFTASGTLVKDEDGIRRRVEEEHTTLLDQPSERYLGFATPKSGSGAQSTLDAILEHCSELGIDLSELNCCGCDGTNTNTGRLGGIIVLLEQKLQREVQRSICCLHRIELPFRHYFISLDGVTSGPKSFTGPIGMLAGSPVHTLPIRKFTPLDCELPEDLPEAVADKLGWDQKVLYRLVVAVKTGGFSICDCLNHLV
;
A
#
# COMPACT_ATOMS: atom_id res chain seq x y z
N MET A 1 9.85 -13.39 4.45
CA MET A 1 10.12 -11.97 4.85
C MET A 1 9.23 -11.05 4.05
N ILE A 2 8.64 -10.04 4.65
CA ILE A 2 7.87 -8.99 4.00
C ILE A 2 8.63 -7.67 4.17
N LEU A 3 8.74 -6.91 3.08
CA LEU A 3 9.31 -5.57 3.05
C LEU A 3 8.17 -4.56 2.85
N SER A 4 8.12 -3.55 3.68
CA SER A 4 7.16 -2.45 3.55
C SER A 4 7.90 -1.13 3.69
N ASP A 5 7.88 -0.34 2.62
CA ASP A 5 8.54 0.97 2.59
C ASP A 5 7.62 2.03 3.19
N PHE A 6 8.16 2.86 4.04
CA PHE A 6 7.48 4.06 4.52
C PHE A 6 8.48 5.18 4.74
N THR A 7 8.04 6.39 4.49
CA THR A 7 8.82 7.60 4.78
C THR A 7 8.46 8.08 6.17
N ALA A 8 9.39 8.01 7.10
CA ALA A 8 9.22 8.60 8.43
C ALA A 8 9.50 10.10 8.35
N SER A 9 8.45 10.89 8.16
CA SER A 9 8.57 12.35 8.27
C SER A 9 8.61 12.75 9.73
N GLY A 10 9.77 13.27 10.18
CA GLY A 10 9.86 13.93 11.48
C GLY A 10 10.65 13.25 12.56
N THR A 11 11.57 12.37 12.20
CA THR A 11 12.58 11.93 13.15
C THR A 11 13.38 13.13 13.66
N LEU A 12 13.38 13.32 14.98
CA LEU A 12 14.15 14.40 15.62
C LEU A 12 15.57 13.90 15.86
N VAL A 13 16.48 14.25 14.97
CA VAL A 13 17.91 13.99 15.13
C VAL A 13 18.57 15.15 15.84
N LYS A 14 19.43 14.84 16.80
CA LYS A 14 20.26 15.82 17.48
C LYS A 14 21.58 15.93 16.71
N ASP A 15 21.86 17.10 16.14
CA ASP A 15 23.11 17.36 15.44
C ASP A 15 24.31 17.48 16.40
N GLU A 16 25.49 17.66 15.85
CA GLU A 16 26.74 17.79 16.62
C GLU A 16 26.73 18.99 17.54
N ASP A 17 25.96 20.04 17.20
CA ASP A 17 25.76 21.25 18.01
C ASP A 17 24.71 21.05 19.11
N GLY A 18 24.10 19.88 19.20
CA GLY A 18 23.06 19.57 20.17
C GLY A 18 21.68 20.10 19.82
N ILE A 19 21.49 20.67 18.63
CA ILE A 19 20.23 21.20 18.14
C ILE A 19 19.38 20.06 17.56
N ARG A 20 18.11 20.01 17.97
CA ARG A 20 17.16 19.04 17.41
C ARG A 20 16.64 19.55 16.07
N ARG A 21 16.90 18.77 15.01
CA ARG A 21 16.37 19.04 13.68
C ARG A 21 15.43 17.91 13.26
N ARG A 22 14.39 18.29 12.55
CA ARG A 22 13.48 17.33 11.92
C ARG A 22 14.10 16.85 10.62
N VAL A 23 14.33 15.55 10.50
CA VAL A 23 14.89 14.91 9.31
C VAL A 23 13.85 13.96 8.74
N GLU A 24 13.72 13.92 7.41
CA GLU A 24 12.96 12.90 6.71
C GLU A 24 13.90 11.74 6.40
N GLU A 25 13.50 10.55 6.81
CA GLU A 25 14.23 9.30 6.57
C GLU A 25 13.32 8.30 5.86
N GLU A 26 13.88 7.59 4.90
CA GLU A 26 13.21 6.43 4.30
C GLU A 26 13.53 5.19 5.11
N HIS A 27 12.48 4.48 5.53
CA HIS A 27 12.63 3.24 6.29
C HIS A 27 11.99 2.09 5.52
N THR A 28 12.66 0.96 5.48
CA THR A 28 12.09 -0.29 5.02
C THR A 28 11.84 -1.20 6.19
N THR A 29 10.57 -1.45 6.50
CA THR A 29 10.17 -2.35 7.59
C THR A 29 10.33 -3.81 7.16
N LEU A 30 10.87 -4.62 8.06
CA LEU A 30 11.05 -6.06 7.87
C LEU A 30 10.15 -6.85 8.80
N LEU A 31 9.41 -7.80 8.22
CA LEU A 31 8.54 -8.73 8.93
C LEU A 31 8.92 -10.17 8.58
N ASP A 32 8.99 -11.03 9.58
CA ASP A 32 9.16 -12.46 9.39
C ASP A 32 7.80 -13.14 9.22
N GLN A 33 7.68 -14.00 8.22
CA GLN A 33 6.47 -14.77 7.92
C GLN A 33 6.79 -16.28 7.95
N PRO A 34 5.89 -17.09 8.46
CA PRO A 34 4.48 -16.83 8.84
C PRO A 34 4.27 -16.32 10.28
N SER A 35 5.33 -16.12 11.04
CA SER A 35 5.25 -15.74 12.47
C SER A 35 4.71 -14.32 12.72
N GLU A 36 4.59 -13.47 11.68
CA GLU A 36 4.23 -12.05 11.76
C GLU A 36 5.14 -11.25 12.72
N ARG A 37 6.34 -11.76 12.95
CA ARG A 37 7.28 -11.13 13.87
C ARG A 37 7.91 -9.89 13.23
N TYR A 38 7.80 -8.76 13.91
CA TYR A 38 8.52 -7.56 13.54
C TYR A 38 10.03 -7.73 13.78
N LEU A 39 10.81 -7.57 12.71
CA LEU A 39 12.27 -7.71 12.74
C LEU A 39 12.98 -6.35 12.89
N GLY A 40 12.27 -5.25 12.73
CA GLY A 40 12.82 -3.91 12.75
C GLY A 40 12.67 -3.21 11.41
N PHE A 41 13.47 -2.19 11.21
CA PHE A 41 13.53 -1.45 9.94
C PHE A 41 14.97 -1.18 9.53
N ALA A 42 15.19 -1.13 8.23
CA ALA A 42 16.45 -0.76 7.62
C ALA A 42 16.36 0.66 7.06
N THR A 43 17.40 1.47 7.30
CA THR A 43 17.50 2.84 6.79
C THR A 43 18.67 2.93 5.82
N PRO A 44 18.42 3.22 4.53
CA PRO A 44 19.48 3.40 3.55
C PRO A 44 20.43 4.54 3.94
N LYS A 45 21.74 4.30 3.90
CA LYS A 45 22.76 5.30 4.28
C LYS A 45 23.00 6.36 3.19
N SER A 46 22.67 6.03 1.93
CA SER A 46 22.94 6.89 0.77
C SER A 46 21.81 6.81 -0.25
N GLY A 47 20.82 7.69 -0.11
CA GLY A 47 19.71 7.78 -1.06
C GLY A 47 18.75 6.59 -1.05
N SER A 48 17.67 6.71 -1.82
CA SER A 48 16.52 5.78 -1.87
C SER A 48 16.60 4.72 -2.98
N GLY A 49 17.80 4.39 -3.45
CA GLY A 49 17.98 3.41 -4.53
C GLY A 49 17.89 1.96 -4.05
N ALA A 50 17.43 1.06 -4.93
CA ALA A 50 17.28 -0.36 -4.61
C ALA A 50 18.53 -1.01 -4.01
N GLN A 51 19.72 -0.67 -4.51
CA GLN A 51 20.98 -1.19 -3.98
C GLN A 51 21.24 -0.71 -2.56
N SER A 52 21.09 0.59 -2.29
CA SER A 52 21.30 1.14 -0.95
C SER A 52 20.32 0.59 0.07
N THR A 53 19.07 0.39 -0.36
CA THR A 53 18.04 -0.24 0.48
C THR A 53 18.37 -1.70 0.76
N LEU A 54 18.80 -2.46 -0.25
CA LEU A 54 19.22 -3.86 -0.05
C LEU A 54 20.41 -3.95 0.90
N ASP A 55 21.43 -3.10 0.74
CA ASP A 55 22.61 -3.10 1.61
C ASP A 55 22.23 -2.87 3.07
N ALA A 56 21.31 -1.92 3.33
CA ALA A 56 20.78 -1.66 4.66
C ALA A 56 19.97 -2.87 5.22
N ILE A 57 19.17 -3.54 4.38
CA ILE A 57 18.46 -4.76 4.76
C ILE A 57 19.42 -5.87 5.14
N LEU A 58 20.45 -6.10 4.32
CA LEU A 58 21.46 -7.14 4.58
C LEU A 58 22.24 -6.88 5.86
N GLU A 59 22.65 -5.62 6.09
CA GLU A 59 23.32 -5.20 7.31
C GLU A 59 22.44 -5.48 8.54
N HIS A 60 21.17 -5.02 8.49
CA HIS A 60 20.22 -5.23 9.57
C HIS A 60 19.94 -6.73 9.85
N CYS A 61 19.74 -7.54 8.81
CA CYS A 61 19.59 -8.99 8.98
C CYS A 61 20.82 -9.62 9.61
N SER A 62 22.02 -9.18 9.22
CA SER A 62 23.28 -9.66 9.79
C SER A 62 23.42 -9.32 11.27
N GLU A 63 23.05 -8.10 11.67
CA GLU A 63 23.04 -7.66 13.08
C GLU A 63 22.09 -8.49 13.95
N LEU A 64 20.96 -8.92 13.37
CA LEU A 64 20.00 -9.79 14.05
C LEU A 64 20.36 -11.27 14.00
N GLY A 65 21.45 -11.66 13.31
CA GLY A 65 21.85 -13.05 13.12
C GLY A 65 20.86 -13.86 12.26
N ILE A 66 20.15 -13.20 11.35
CA ILE A 66 19.19 -13.85 10.45
C ILE A 66 19.92 -14.43 9.25
N ASP A 67 19.81 -15.74 9.07
CA ASP A 67 20.35 -16.44 7.91
C ASP A 67 19.40 -16.36 6.72
N LEU A 68 19.76 -15.54 5.73
CA LEU A 68 19.00 -15.37 4.51
C LEU A 68 19.15 -16.54 3.52
N SER A 69 20.03 -17.52 3.78
CA SER A 69 20.12 -18.73 2.95
C SER A 69 18.81 -19.55 3.00
N GLU A 70 18.08 -19.47 4.11
CA GLU A 70 16.79 -20.11 4.33
C GLU A 70 15.59 -19.29 3.80
N LEU A 71 15.83 -18.13 3.21
CA LEU A 71 14.77 -17.26 2.71
C LEU A 71 14.07 -17.85 1.48
N ASN A 72 12.87 -18.37 1.63
CA ASN A 72 12.10 -18.98 0.54
C ASN A 72 11.23 -17.97 -0.22
N CYS A 73 10.74 -16.94 0.46
CA CYS A 73 9.81 -15.97 -0.12
C CYS A 73 10.14 -14.54 0.34
N CYS A 74 10.09 -13.60 -0.60
CA CYS A 74 10.17 -12.18 -0.32
C CYS A 74 8.88 -11.50 -0.74
N GLY A 75 8.19 -10.86 0.22
CA GLY A 75 6.98 -10.07 0.00
C GLY A 75 7.29 -8.58 -0.03
N CYS A 76 6.68 -7.85 -0.94
CA CYS A 76 6.79 -6.38 -1.02
C CYS A 76 5.63 -5.80 -1.83
N ASP A 77 5.57 -4.48 -1.95
CA ASP A 77 4.71 -3.83 -2.92
C ASP A 77 5.25 -3.97 -4.36
N GLY A 78 4.47 -3.52 -5.33
CA GLY A 78 4.81 -3.62 -6.75
C GLY A 78 5.63 -2.46 -7.29
N THR A 79 6.26 -1.65 -6.45
CA THR A 79 7.09 -0.52 -6.92
C THR A 79 8.28 -1.00 -7.75
N ASN A 80 8.75 -0.15 -8.66
CA ASN A 80 9.90 -0.48 -9.50
C ASN A 80 11.20 -0.63 -8.68
N THR A 81 11.30 0.05 -7.56
CA THR A 81 12.41 -0.10 -6.60
C THR A 81 12.47 -1.52 -6.06
N ASN A 82 11.32 -2.12 -5.73
CA ASN A 82 11.25 -3.46 -5.17
C ASN A 82 11.30 -4.55 -6.24
N THR A 83 10.56 -4.38 -7.35
CA THR A 83 10.29 -5.44 -8.33
C THR A 83 10.92 -5.23 -9.70
N GLY A 84 11.67 -4.14 -9.88
CA GLY A 84 12.30 -3.79 -11.16
C GLY A 84 13.13 -4.92 -11.74
N ARG A 85 12.87 -5.27 -13.01
CA ARG A 85 13.42 -6.46 -13.67
C ARG A 85 14.96 -6.48 -13.75
N LEU A 86 15.61 -5.33 -13.81
CA LEU A 86 17.06 -5.23 -14.00
C LEU A 86 17.83 -4.93 -12.71
N GLY A 87 17.18 -4.34 -11.71
CA GLY A 87 17.88 -3.85 -10.52
C GLY A 87 16.95 -3.53 -9.36
N GLY A 88 15.78 -4.13 -9.30
CA GLY A 88 14.92 -4.05 -8.10
C GLY A 88 15.51 -4.85 -6.94
N ILE A 89 15.09 -4.53 -5.72
CA ILE A 89 15.59 -5.13 -4.48
C ILE A 89 15.56 -6.67 -4.55
N ILE A 90 14.44 -7.26 -5.05
CA ILE A 90 14.33 -8.73 -5.14
C ILE A 90 15.38 -9.30 -6.10
N VAL A 91 15.57 -8.68 -7.28
CA VAL A 91 16.56 -9.16 -8.25
C VAL A 91 17.99 -9.08 -7.69
N LEU A 92 18.33 -7.98 -7.03
CA LEU A 92 19.62 -7.81 -6.39
C LEU A 92 19.83 -8.80 -5.25
N LEU A 93 18.78 -9.09 -4.48
CA LEU A 93 18.79 -10.10 -3.41
C LEU A 93 19.01 -11.51 -3.99
N GLU A 94 18.31 -11.88 -5.07
CA GLU A 94 18.49 -13.15 -5.78
C GLU A 94 19.92 -13.31 -6.30
N GLN A 95 20.50 -12.24 -6.84
CA GLN A 95 21.91 -12.23 -7.27
C GLN A 95 22.86 -12.43 -6.10
N LYS A 96 22.59 -11.82 -4.95
CA LYS A 96 23.39 -11.98 -3.74
C LYS A 96 23.31 -13.39 -3.18
N LEU A 97 22.12 -13.99 -3.17
CA LEU A 97 21.87 -15.34 -2.69
C LEU A 97 22.26 -16.42 -3.71
N GLN A 98 22.56 -16.05 -4.95
CA GLN A 98 22.86 -16.96 -6.07
C GLN A 98 21.74 -18.00 -6.31
N ARG A 99 20.49 -17.61 -6.04
CA ARG A 99 19.28 -18.43 -6.26
C ARG A 99 18.06 -17.57 -6.36
N GLU A 100 17.01 -18.09 -6.98
CA GLU A 100 15.69 -17.45 -7.05
C GLU A 100 14.99 -17.49 -5.69
N VAL A 101 14.17 -16.46 -5.44
CA VAL A 101 13.31 -16.34 -4.27
C VAL A 101 11.87 -16.17 -4.74
N GLN A 102 10.93 -16.90 -4.13
CA GLN A 102 9.51 -16.73 -4.44
C GLN A 102 9.08 -15.29 -4.15
N ARG A 103 8.39 -14.67 -5.12
CA ARG A 103 7.93 -13.28 -5.02
C ARG A 103 6.48 -13.23 -4.58
N SER A 104 6.19 -12.56 -3.47
CA SER A 104 4.84 -12.29 -2.98
C SER A 104 4.54 -10.80 -3.10
N ILE A 105 3.98 -10.41 -4.23
CA ILE A 105 3.69 -8.98 -4.50
C ILE A 105 2.33 -8.60 -3.94
N CYS A 106 2.26 -7.49 -3.22
CA CYS A 106 1.06 -6.97 -2.59
C CYS A 106 -0.08 -6.82 -3.59
N CYS A 107 -1.15 -7.56 -3.39
CA CYS A 107 -2.34 -7.52 -4.25
C CYS A 107 -3.04 -6.16 -4.17
N LEU A 108 -3.04 -5.48 -3.02
CA LEU A 108 -3.65 -4.16 -2.85
C LEU A 108 -2.98 -3.14 -3.76
N HIS A 109 -1.66 -3.08 -3.79
CA HIS A 109 -0.92 -2.20 -4.68
C HIS A 109 -1.23 -2.49 -6.16
N ARG A 110 -1.32 -3.76 -6.55
CA ARG A 110 -1.63 -4.16 -7.93
C ARG A 110 -3.05 -3.78 -8.35
N ILE A 111 -4.00 -3.80 -7.42
CA ILE A 111 -5.39 -3.41 -7.68
C ILE A 111 -5.53 -1.88 -7.70
N GLU A 112 -4.80 -1.17 -6.85
CA GLU A 112 -4.84 0.29 -6.78
C GLU A 112 -4.38 0.95 -8.09
N LEU A 113 -3.34 0.43 -8.74
CA LEU A 113 -2.77 1.04 -9.95
C LEU A 113 -3.78 1.22 -11.09
N PRO A 114 -4.58 0.22 -11.50
CA PRO A 114 -5.62 0.40 -12.52
C PRO A 114 -6.67 1.46 -12.12
N PHE A 115 -7.09 1.48 -10.85
CA PHE A 115 -8.02 2.49 -10.35
C PHE A 115 -7.40 3.89 -10.39
N ARG A 116 -6.15 4.03 -9.98
CA ARG A 116 -5.43 5.31 -10.07
C ARG A 116 -5.37 5.81 -11.50
N HIS A 117 -5.03 4.97 -12.47
CA HIS A 117 -5.01 5.34 -13.88
C HIS A 117 -6.40 5.71 -14.39
N TYR A 118 -7.41 4.96 -14.00
CA TYR A 118 -8.80 5.25 -14.35
C TYR A 118 -9.25 6.60 -13.81
N PHE A 119 -9.01 6.88 -12.53
CA PHE A 119 -9.33 8.18 -11.95
C PHE A 119 -8.57 9.34 -12.58
N ILE A 120 -7.28 9.17 -12.89
CA ILE A 120 -6.50 10.19 -13.61
C ILE A 120 -7.10 10.47 -14.99
N SER A 121 -7.59 9.44 -15.70
CA SER A 121 -8.22 9.62 -17.02
C SER A 121 -9.56 10.36 -16.96
N LEU A 122 -10.30 10.24 -15.85
CA LEU A 122 -11.60 10.89 -15.66
C LEU A 122 -11.48 12.29 -15.03
N ASP A 123 -10.59 12.45 -14.07
CA ASP A 123 -10.51 13.62 -13.20
C ASP A 123 -9.26 14.49 -13.42
N GLY A 124 -8.32 14.00 -14.23
CA GLY A 124 -7.04 14.66 -14.47
C GLY A 124 -6.01 14.38 -13.36
N VAL A 125 -4.83 14.97 -13.53
CA VAL A 125 -3.72 14.81 -12.59
C VAL A 125 -4.02 15.57 -11.31
N THR A 126 -3.93 14.89 -10.16
CA THR A 126 -4.09 15.52 -8.85
C THR A 126 -2.85 16.33 -8.48
N SER A 127 -3.05 17.48 -7.83
CA SER A 127 -1.97 18.37 -7.38
C SER A 127 -1.45 18.02 -5.97
N GLY A 128 -1.85 16.87 -5.41
CA GLY A 128 -1.40 16.38 -4.11
C GLY A 128 -2.47 15.61 -3.34
N PRO A 129 -2.11 15.00 -2.20
CA PRO A 129 -3.01 14.08 -1.48
C PRO A 129 -4.23 14.76 -0.83
N LYS A 130 -4.29 16.09 -0.81
CA LYS A 130 -5.39 16.86 -0.21
C LYS A 130 -6.03 17.86 -1.15
N SER A 131 -5.69 17.84 -2.45
CA SER A 131 -6.25 18.78 -3.41
C SER A 131 -7.04 18.04 -4.49
N PHE A 132 -8.29 18.37 -4.55
CA PHE A 132 -9.25 17.85 -5.52
C PHE A 132 -9.51 18.93 -6.55
N THR A 133 -8.86 18.89 -7.70
CA THR A 133 -8.91 19.92 -8.73
C THR A 133 -9.70 19.52 -9.96
N GLY A 134 -9.93 18.24 -10.17
CA GLY A 134 -10.71 17.72 -11.27
C GLY A 134 -12.22 17.71 -11.01
N PRO A 135 -13.04 17.40 -12.04
CA PRO A 135 -14.49 17.40 -11.94
C PRO A 135 -15.05 16.51 -10.82
N ILE A 136 -14.50 15.31 -10.66
CA ILE A 136 -14.90 14.35 -9.60
C ILE A 136 -14.46 14.87 -8.25
N GLY A 137 -13.21 15.33 -8.16
CA GLY A 137 -12.64 15.85 -6.93
C GLY A 137 -13.38 17.08 -6.39
N MET A 138 -13.78 17.99 -7.27
CA MET A 138 -14.61 19.13 -6.88
C MET A 138 -15.99 18.70 -6.36
N LEU A 139 -16.59 17.66 -6.95
CA LEU A 139 -17.85 17.10 -6.47
C LEU A 139 -17.69 16.40 -5.12
N ALA A 140 -16.56 15.77 -4.84
CA ALA A 140 -16.30 15.14 -3.55
C ALA A 140 -16.25 16.13 -2.38
N GLY A 141 -15.96 17.41 -2.65
CA GLY A 141 -16.08 18.50 -1.68
C GLY A 141 -17.51 19.02 -1.48
N SER A 142 -18.47 18.55 -2.27
CA SER A 142 -19.87 18.96 -2.16
C SER A 142 -20.61 18.10 -1.13
N PRO A 143 -21.68 18.61 -0.50
CA PRO A 143 -22.48 17.79 0.40
C PRO A 143 -22.99 16.54 -0.32
N VAL A 144 -22.71 15.38 0.23
CA VAL A 144 -22.95 14.05 -0.39
C VAL A 144 -24.39 13.86 -0.83
N HIS A 145 -25.36 14.41 -0.08
CA HIS A 145 -26.79 14.35 -0.40
C HIS A 145 -27.18 15.14 -1.66
N THR A 146 -26.28 15.99 -2.17
CA THR A 146 -26.51 16.76 -3.42
C THR A 146 -26.01 16.04 -4.66
N LEU A 147 -25.25 14.94 -4.49
CA LEU A 147 -24.70 14.18 -5.60
C LEU A 147 -25.80 13.29 -6.23
N PRO A 148 -25.90 13.29 -7.57
CA PRO A 148 -26.89 12.48 -8.24
C PRO A 148 -26.57 10.99 -8.10
N ILE A 149 -27.53 10.20 -7.61
CA ILE A 149 -27.44 8.74 -7.62
C ILE A 149 -27.64 8.29 -9.06
N ARG A 150 -26.60 7.73 -9.68
CA ARG A 150 -26.72 7.11 -11.00
C ARG A 150 -26.93 5.62 -10.84
N LYS A 151 -28.02 5.13 -11.46
CA LYS A 151 -28.21 3.69 -11.64
C LYS A 151 -27.29 3.22 -12.78
N PHE A 152 -26.71 2.05 -12.64
CA PHE A 152 -25.94 1.39 -13.67
C PHE A 152 -26.46 -0.04 -13.87
N THR A 153 -26.12 -0.67 -14.99
CA THR A 153 -26.50 -2.06 -15.25
C THR A 153 -25.75 -2.97 -14.31
N PRO A 154 -26.44 -3.80 -13.52
CA PRO A 154 -25.78 -4.79 -12.67
C PRO A 154 -24.89 -5.68 -13.51
N LEU A 155 -23.77 -6.10 -12.96
CA LEU A 155 -22.95 -7.14 -13.59
C LEU A 155 -23.61 -8.49 -13.32
N ASP A 156 -23.88 -9.24 -14.39
CA ASP A 156 -24.29 -10.65 -14.29
C ASP A 156 -23.07 -11.50 -13.95
N CYS A 157 -22.82 -11.64 -12.66
CA CYS A 157 -21.70 -12.42 -12.14
C CYS A 157 -22.12 -13.18 -10.87
N GLU A 158 -21.58 -14.38 -10.71
CA GLU A 158 -21.69 -15.11 -9.46
C GLU A 158 -20.84 -14.39 -8.40
N LEU A 159 -21.47 -13.50 -7.65
CA LEU A 159 -20.86 -12.91 -6.46
C LEU A 159 -21.09 -13.82 -5.25
N PRO A 160 -20.18 -13.78 -4.27
CA PRO A 160 -20.38 -14.50 -3.01
C PRO A 160 -21.74 -14.19 -2.40
N GLU A 161 -22.31 -15.16 -1.70
CA GLU A 161 -23.55 -14.97 -0.92
C GLU A 161 -23.41 -13.73 -0.01
N ASP A 162 -24.55 -13.10 0.29
CA ASP A 162 -24.57 -11.96 1.18
C ASP A 162 -23.99 -12.38 2.55
N LEU A 163 -23.06 -11.57 3.06
CA LEU A 163 -22.45 -11.84 4.35
C LEU A 163 -23.50 -11.75 5.45
N PRO A 164 -23.55 -12.74 6.38
CA PRO A 164 -24.37 -12.62 7.57
C PRO A 164 -24.05 -11.32 8.31
N GLU A 165 -25.07 -10.64 8.83
CA GLU A 165 -24.94 -9.37 9.55
C GLU A 165 -23.87 -9.41 10.66
N ALA A 166 -23.83 -10.49 11.43
CA ALA A 166 -22.84 -10.72 12.46
C ALA A 166 -21.39 -10.81 11.97
N VAL A 167 -21.18 -11.11 10.70
CA VAL A 167 -19.85 -11.11 10.05
C VAL A 167 -19.56 -9.74 9.48
N ALA A 168 -20.55 -9.11 8.83
CA ALA A 168 -20.42 -7.77 8.28
C ALA A 168 -20.06 -6.72 9.34
N ASP A 169 -20.60 -6.85 10.55
CA ASP A 169 -20.29 -5.97 11.67
C ASP A 169 -18.86 -6.05 12.17
N LYS A 170 -18.21 -7.21 12.00
CA LYS A 170 -16.81 -7.44 12.42
C LYS A 170 -15.78 -6.99 11.38
N LEU A 171 -16.22 -6.63 10.18
CA LEU A 171 -15.32 -6.14 9.14
C LEU A 171 -14.65 -4.83 9.55
N GLY A 172 -13.39 -4.68 9.21
CA GLY A 172 -12.70 -3.40 9.27
C GLY A 172 -13.34 -2.38 8.33
N TRP A 173 -13.00 -1.12 8.51
CA TRP A 173 -13.63 -0.03 7.76
C TRP A 173 -13.44 -0.18 6.24
N ASP A 174 -12.24 -0.44 5.78
CA ASP A 174 -11.88 -0.68 4.38
C ASP A 174 -12.61 -1.91 3.81
N GLN A 175 -12.75 -2.97 4.59
CA GLN A 175 -13.50 -4.16 4.22
C GLN A 175 -15.00 -3.87 4.08
N LYS A 176 -15.58 -3.04 4.95
CA LYS A 176 -16.99 -2.60 4.86
C LYS A 176 -17.22 -1.79 3.59
N VAL A 177 -16.30 -0.88 3.24
CA VAL A 177 -16.39 -0.11 1.98
C VAL A 177 -16.34 -1.04 0.78
N LEU A 178 -15.39 -1.97 0.74
CA LEU A 178 -15.26 -2.95 -0.34
C LEU A 178 -16.52 -3.81 -0.47
N TYR A 179 -17.05 -4.32 0.63
CA TYR A 179 -18.28 -5.11 0.63
C TYR A 179 -19.47 -4.34 0.04
N ARG A 180 -19.66 -3.08 0.44
CA ARG A 180 -20.71 -2.21 -0.10
C ARG A 180 -20.55 -1.94 -1.59
N LEU A 181 -19.31 -1.77 -2.08
CA LEU A 181 -19.03 -1.66 -3.50
C LEU A 181 -19.42 -2.94 -4.26
N VAL A 182 -19.12 -4.10 -3.71
CA VAL A 182 -19.50 -5.40 -4.27
C VAL A 182 -21.03 -5.53 -4.35
N VAL A 183 -21.75 -5.19 -3.28
CA VAL A 183 -23.22 -5.19 -3.26
C VAL A 183 -23.79 -4.19 -4.30
N ALA A 184 -23.20 -3.00 -4.40
CA ALA A 184 -23.62 -2.00 -5.39
C ALA A 184 -23.46 -2.51 -6.82
N VAL A 185 -22.35 -3.17 -7.15
CA VAL A 185 -22.12 -3.78 -8.48
C VAL A 185 -23.15 -4.86 -8.78
N LYS A 186 -23.52 -5.68 -7.79
CA LYS A 186 -24.53 -6.73 -7.89
C LYS A 186 -25.95 -6.18 -8.11
N THR A 187 -26.30 -5.10 -7.41
CA THR A 187 -27.65 -4.54 -7.41
C THR A 187 -27.89 -3.46 -8.48
N GLY A 188 -26.83 -2.93 -9.11
CA GLY A 188 -26.91 -1.83 -10.05
C GLY A 188 -27.25 -0.48 -9.42
N GLY A 189 -27.16 -0.36 -8.11
CA GLY A 189 -27.43 0.88 -7.39
C GLY A 189 -26.37 1.14 -6.31
N PHE A 190 -25.81 2.35 -6.30
CA PHE A 190 -24.86 2.80 -5.32
C PHE A 190 -25.36 4.05 -4.62
N SER A 191 -25.57 3.97 -3.33
CA SER A 191 -25.81 5.14 -2.50
C SER A 191 -24.51 5.62 -1.89
N ILE A 192 -24.02 6.75 -2.36
CA ILE A 192 -22.84 7.41 -1.80
C ILE A 192 -23.07 7.77 -0.32
N CYS A 193 -24.31 8.07 0.06
CA CYS A 193 -24.69 8.36 1.46
C CYS A 193 -24.34 7.22 2.41
N ASP A 194 -24.52 5.96 1.99
CA ASP A 194 -24.21 4.80 2.84
C ASP A 194 -22.70 4.57 3.02
N CYS A 195 -21.88 5.08 2.12
CA CYS A 195 -20.42 4.97 2.24
C CYS A 195 -19.79 6.13 3.04
N LEU A 196 -20.36 7.33 2.97
CA LEU A 196 -19.74 8.52 3.52
C LEU A 196 -20.28 8.93 4.89
N ASN A 197 -21.45 8.42 5.32
CA ASN A 197 -21.94 8.62 6.70
C ASN A 197 -21.03 8.00 7.77
N HIS A 198 -19.97 7.28 7.37
CA HIS A 198 -18.96 6.73 8.25
C HIS A 198 -17.55 7.31 7.98
N LEU A 199 -17.46 8.37 7.15
CA LEU A 199 -16.20 9.07 6.82
C LEU A 199 -15.98 10.33 7.66
N VAL A 200 -16.94 10.69 8.53
CA VAL A 200 -16.85 11.84 9.45
C VAL A 200 -16.72 11.37 10.88
#